data_19e0f031f343b14d2de01a40779d5a3f
#
_entry.id   19e0f031f343b14d2de01a40779d5a3f
#
_cell.length_a   1.000
_cell.length_b   1.000
_cell.length_c   1.000
_cell.angle_alpha   90.00
_cell.angle_beta   90.00
_cell.angle_gamma   90.00
#
_symmetry.space_group_name_H-M   'P 1'
#
loop_
_entity.id
_entity.type
_entity.pdbx_description
1 polymer ?
#
loop_
_entity_poly.entity_id
_entity_poly.type
_entity_poly.pdbx_seq_one_letter_code
_entity_poly.pdbx_strand_id
1 'polypeptide(L)'
;MDAFSRLEDSLATLQPPEAQLEAIINWLLKLYHLNGIILCNHKKSSLFYAGSINPNGLDPQALASYASSLPLEAAFIYEDKIHLNPPGLLPFLHFPLFDLEARHLASLFIFGLKPQDYLKAKQNELKIVMSKIKDILLIEQLKRKPSFPKVAKDPSSTLPFKLNPEIRISALQFIEQMNYPMFLMDEDCNLLAANSALLTKLRFPNLTEFLKGNDLLKDLAVRAELLEIIAREGGVRARRLNCHTRLGEELVLSLSLTRVDDILVGSLFDVSEFIKVAEELRKSLKMQEFLNDRLINSALVLHKTQSSAIRSLARLAEYRDHETGDHLQRIREYSRLLAEEIYLRQPYSFKIRSEYCDDIFLSSMLHDIGKVTIPDQILLKQSKLTDEEWAIMKSHTVIGWTILNQADCELGEQSFLTMASQIALNHHERWDGSGYPNGLAGDKIPLSARISAIADVYDALTSQRPYKKPWHHDEAIKEIRAQAGVAFDPVLIDILMSVEKKMLDIHYRFPK
;
A
#
# COMPACT_ATOMS: atom_id res chain seq x y z
N MET A 1 -2.96 3.03 16.91
CA MET A 1 -4.18 3.31 16.12
C MET A 1 -3.72 3.88 14.80
N ASP A 2 -3.97 3.16 13.72
CA ASP A 2 -3.58 3.52 12.36
C ASP A 2 -4.34 4.78 11.92
N ALA A 3 -3.71 5.59 11.05
CA ALA A 3 -4.33 6.81 10.51
C ALA A 3 -5.67 6.54 9.82
N PHE A 4 -5.83 5.33 9.29
CA PHE A 4 -7.06 4.85 8.67
C PHE A 4 -8.21 4.62 9.66
N SER A 5 -7.92 4.04 10.84
CA SER A 5 -8.93 3.85 11.90
C SER A 5 -9.51 5.18 12.39
N ARG A 6 -8.68 6.23 12.47
CA ARG A 6 -9.14 7.59 12.82
C ARG A 6 -10.04 8.22 11.75
N LEU A 7 -9.81 7.89 10.48
CA LEU A 7 -10.68 8.34 9.40
C LEU A 7 -12.05 7.66 9.50
N GLU A 8 -12.10 6.36 9.76
CA GLU A 8 -13.37 5.61 9.90
C GLU A 8 -14.24 6.17 11.04
N ASP A 9 -13.65 6.42 12.20
CA ASP A 9 -14.35 7.01 13.34
C ASP A 9 -14.89 8.40 13.02
N SER A 10 -14.11 9.22 12.29
CA SER A 10 -14.54 10.55 11.86
C SER A 10 -15.67 10.51 10.84
N LEU A 11 -15.65 9.55 9.90
CA LEU A 11 -16.68 9.42 8.88
C LEU A 11 -18.01 8.93 9.44
N ALA A 12 -17.99 8.13 10.51
CA ALA A 12 -19.21 7.60 11.14
C ALA A 12 -20.11 8.72 11.74
N THR A 13 -19.51 9.84 12.11
CA THR A 13 -20.22 10.99 12.73
C THR A 13 -20.68 12.05 11.74
N LEU A 14 -20.20 12.04 10.49
CA LEU A 14 -20.45 13.08 9.51
C LEU A 14 -21.73 12.82 8.69
N GLN A 15 -22.61 13.80 8.64
CA GLN A 15 -23.80 13.89 7.77
C GLN A 15 -23.85 15.33 7.22
N PRO A 16 -24.05 15.60 5.94
CA PRO A 16 -24.45 14.72 4.82
C PRO A 16 -23.28 14.02 4.09
N PRO A 17 -23.56 13.22 3.05
CA PRO A 17 -22.54 12.48 2.27
C PRO A 17 -21.44 13.36 1.67
N GLU A 18 -21.76 14.60 1.31
CA GLU A 18 -20.80 15.57 0.80
C GLU A 18 -19.71 15.91 1.83
N ALA A 19 -20.07 16.04 3.11
CA ALA A 19 -19.12 16.26 4.20
C ALA A 19 -18.19 15.05 4.41
N GLN A 20 -18.68 13.83 4.18
CA GLN A 20 -17.85 12.63 4.23
C GLN A 20 -16.84 12.57 3.07
N LEU A 21 -17.25 12.95 1.86
CA LEU A 21 -16.36 13.03 0.70
C LEU A 21 -15.28 14.08 0.91
N GLU A 22 -15.65 15.25 1.41
CA GLU A 22 -14.71 16.32 1.72
C GLU A 22 -13.69 15.92 2.79
N ALA A 23 -14.12 15.21 3.82
CA ALA A 23 -13.24 14.67 4.86
C ALA A 23 -12.23 13.65 4.29
N ILE A 24 -12.66 12.75 3.41
CA ILE A 24 -11.79 11.77 2.75
C ILE A 24 -10.75 12.47 1.86
N ILE A 25 -11.19 13.44 1.06
CA ILE A 25 -10.31 14.19 0.15
C ILE A 25 -9.24 14.96 0.94
N ASN A 26 -9.63 15.64 2.02
CA ASN A 26 -8.71 16.38 2.88
C ASN A 26 -7.75 15.44 3.64
N TRP A 27 -8.20 14.26 4.03
CA TRP A 27 -7.36 13.25 4.66
C TRP A 27 -6.29 12.71 3.69
N LEU A 28 -6.67 12.39 2.44
CA LEU A 28 -5.74 11.97 1.38
C LEU A 28 -4.67 13.03 1.11
N LEU A 29 -5.07 14.30 1.02
CA LEU A 29 -4.13 15.42 0.81
C LEU A 29 -3.05 15.47 1.88
N LYS A 30 -3.44 15.33 3.15
CA LYS A 30 -2.52 15.39 4.30
C LYS A 30 -1.62 14.16 4.37
N LEU A 31 -2.19 12.96 4.16
CA LEU A 31 -1.45 11.70 4.29
C LEU A 31 -0.36 11.54 3.23
N TYR A 32 -0.64 11.96 2.00
CA TYR A 32 0.27 11.76 0.86
C TYR A 32 0.98 13.03 0.41
N HIS A 33 0.83 14.15 1.13
CA HIS A 33 1.41 15.46 0.77
C HIS A 33 1.14 15.84 -0.69
N LEU A 34 -0.12 15.71 -1.12
CA LEU A 34 -0.54 15.90 -2.50
C LEU A 34 -0.69 17.39 -2.83
N ASN A 35 -0.50 17.75 -4.10
CA ASN A 35 -0.74 19.10 -4.60
C ASN A 35 -2.24 19.40 -4.74
N GLY A 36 -3.05 18.37 -5.00
CA GLY A 36 -4.49 18.52 -5.06
C GLY A 36 -5.20 17.24 -5.46
N ILE A 37 -6.52 17.24 -5.23
CA ILE A 37 -7.43 16.16 -5.61
C ILE A 37 -8.67 16.79 -6.23
N ILE A 38 -9.15 16.23 -7.34
CA ILE A 38 -10.42 16.58 -7.97
C ILE A 38 -11.25 15.29 -8.09
N LEU A 39 -12.46 15.30 -7.53
CA LEU A 39 -13.48 14.27 -7.74
C LEU A 39 -14.56 14.84 -8.63
N CYS A 40 -14.71 14.31 -9.84
CA CYS A 40 -15.75 14.65 -10.79
C CYS A 40 -16.89 13.64 -10.71
N ASN A 41 -18.07 14.08 -10.26
CA ASN A 41 -19.27 13.25 -10.29
C ASN A 41 -19.99 13.43 -11.64
N HIS A 42 -19.97 12.40 -12.48
CA HIS A 42 -20.48 12.44 -13.85
C HIS A 42 -22.00 12.65 -13.93
N LYS A 43 -22.76 12.17 -12.95
CA LYS A 43 -24.24 12.30 -12.96
C LYS A 43 -24.72 13.66 -12.47
N LYS A 44 -23.99 14.30 -11.55
CA LYS A 44 -24.36 15.61 -11.00
C LYS A 44 -23.70 16.77 -11.74
N SER A 45 -22.73 16.49 -12.60
CA SER A 45 -21.82 17.48 -13.16
C SER A 45 -21.24 18.39 -12.06
N SER A 46 -20.88 17.80 -10.93
CA SER A 46 -20.33 18.50 -9.77
C SER A 46 -18.88 18.08 -9.52
N LEU A 47 -18.08 19.06 -9.07
CA LEU A 47 -16.69 18.87 -8.71
C LEU A 47 -16.52 19.06 -7.20
N PHE A 48 -15.82 18.09 -6.57
CA PHE A 48 -15.26 18.25 -5.23
C PHE A 48 -13.75 18.36 -5.39
N TYR A 49 -13.13 19.37 -4.77
CA TYR A 49 -11.69 19.56 -4.88
C TYR A 49 -11.09 20.06 -3.57
N ALA A 50 -9.80 19.77 -3.38
CA ALA A 50 -9.01 20.32 -2.29
C ALA A 50 -7.52 20.38 -2.68
N GLY A 51 -6.75 21.23 -2.00
CA GLY A 51 -5.33 21.46 -2.24
C GLY A 51 -5.02 22.80 -2.89
N SER A 52 -3.81 22.95 -3.39
CA SER A 52 -3.34 24.16 -4.08
C SER A 52 -3.84 24.28 -5.53
N ILE A 53 -4.52 23.26 -6.04
CA ILE A 53 -5.07 23.23 -7.39
C ILE A 53 -6.48 23.84 -7.33
N ASN A 54 -6.66 24.95 -8.04
CA ASN A 54 -7.96 25.61 -8.15
C ASN A 54 -8.59 25.29 -9.51
N PRO A 55 -9.71 24.53 -9.54
CA PRO A 55 -10.40 24.20 -10.79
C PRO A 55 -11.33 25.32 -11.29
N ASN A 56 -11.23 26.53 -10.77
CA ASN A 56 -12.04 27.66 -11.24
C ASN A 56 -11.81 27.90 -12.75
N GLY A 57 -12.86 27.66 -13.54
CA GLY A 57 -12.83 27.70 -15.00
C GLY A 57 -12.85 26.33 -15.67
N LEU A 58 -12.80 25.21 -14.93
CA LEU A 58 -13.06 23.89 -15.49
C LEU A 58 -14.57 23.66 -15.57
N ASP A 59 -15.04 23.38 -16.80
CA ASP A 59 -16.41 22.88 -16.99
C ASP A 59 -16.49 21.43 -16.51
N PRO A 60 -17.38 21.12 -15.53
CA PRO A 60 -17.58 19.76 -15.04
C PRO A 60 -17.95 18.75 -16.13
N GLN A 61 -18.70 19.20 -17.16
CA GLN A 61 -19.10 18.35 -18.27
C GLN A 61 -17.92 18.06 -19.22
N ALA A 62 -17.09 19.05 -19.48
CA ALA A 62 -15.87 18.86 -20.26
C ALA A 62 -14.90 17.92 -19.57
N LEU A 63 -14.73 18.03 -18.24
CA LEU A 63 -13.88 17.12 -17.47
C LEU A 63 -14.45 15.68 -17.41
N ALA A 64 -15.77 15.55 -17.29
CA ALA A 64 -16.45 14.26 -17.34
C ALA A 64 -16.30 13.57 -18.73
N SER A 65 -16.43 14.37 -19.80
CA SER A 65 -16.21 13.90 -21.16
C SER A 65 -14.76 13.45 -21.39
N TYR A 66 -13.80 14.24 -20.93
CA TYR A 66 -12.38 13.88 -20.97
C TYR A 66 -12.10 12.61 -20.19
N ALA A 67 -12.59 12.50 -18.95
CA ALA A 67 -12.43 11.29 -18.12
C ALA A 67 -13.00 10.04 -18.79
N SER A 68 -14.11 10.16 -19.54
CA SER A 68 -14.72 9.08 -20.29
C SER A 68 -13.92 8.64 -21.53
N SER A 69 -13.02 9.48 -22.02
CA SER A 69 -12.11 9.18 -23.11
C SER A 69 -10.83 8.46 -22.66
N LEU A 70 -10.54 8.44 -21.34
CA LEU A 70 -9.38 7.78 -20.78
C LEU A 70 -9.60 6.25 -20.70
N PRO A 71 -8.53 5.43 -20.78
CA PRO A 71 -8.65 4.00 -20.59
C PRO A 71 -9.28 3.63 -19.27
N LEU A 72 -10.22 2.68 -19.29
CA LEU A 72 -10.99 2.22 -18.11
C LEU A 72 -10.20 1.24 -17.22
N GLU A 73 -9.00 0.84 -17.63
CA GLU A 73 -8.13 -0.03 -16.88
C GLU A 73 -7.36 0.76 -15.80
N ALA A 74 -7.08 0.09 -14.68
CA ALA A 74 -6.58 0.68 -13.43
C ALA A 74 -5.50 1.75 -13.58
N ALA A 75 -5.68 2.84 -12.85
CA ALA A 75 -4.72 3.86 -12.43
C ALA A 75 -3.48 4.07 -13.33
N PHE A 76 -3.62 4.86 -14.39
CA PHE A 76 -2.49 5.33 -15.19
C PHE A 76 -2.03 6.71 -14.75
N ILE A 77 -0.71 6.95 -14.83
CA ILE A 77 -0.12 8.27 -14.66
C ILE A 77 -0.17 8.95 -16.02
N TYR A 78 -0.90 10.05 -16.11
CA TYR A 78 -0.97 10.86 -17.30
C TYR A 78 -0.06 12.08 -17.17
N GLU A 79 0.80 12.30 -18.15
CA GLU A 79 1.60 13.53 -18.29
C GLU A 79 0.86 14.63 -19.07
N ASP A 80 -0.43 14.42 -19.38
CA ASP A 80 -1.18 15.24 -20.33
C ASP A 80 -1.97 16.39 -19.69
N LYS A 81 -2.36 17.32 -20.59
CA LYS A 81 -2.77 18.70 -20.39
C LYS A 81 -4.18 18.86 -19.85
N ILE A 82 -4.36 18.86 -18.53
CA ILE A 82 -5.50 19.56 -17.95
C ILE A 82 -5.08 21.01 -17.72
N HIS A 83 -5.77 21.97 -18.38
CA HIS A 83 -5.55 23.39 -18.12
C HIS A 83 -6.05 23.74 -16.72
N LEU A 84 -5.13 23.76 -15.77
CA LEU A 84 -5.38 24.18 -14.40
C LEU A 84 -5.00 25.65 -14.22
N ASN A 85 -5.62 26.32 -13.26
CA ASN A 85 -5.24 27.67 -12.87
C ASN A 85 -4.55 27.62 -11.49
N PRO A 86 -3.23 27.92 -11.34
CA PRO A 86 -2.32 28.45 -12.36
C PRO A 86 -1.98 27.42 -13.45
N PRO A 87 -1.74 27.88 -14.70
CA PRO A 87 -1.44 27.00 -15.81
C PRO A 87 -0.11 26.26 -15.58
N GLY A 88 -0.17 24.95 -15.58
CA GLY A 88 0.99 24.07 -15.41
C GLY A 88 0.64 22.64 -15.76
N LEU A 89 1.57 21.93 -16.39
CA LEU A 89 1.50 20.51 -16.63
C LEU A 89 1.88 19.80 -15.33
N LEU A 90 0.89 19.29 -14.58
CA LEU A 90 1.16 18.44 -13.43
C LEU A 90 0.75 17.01 -13.78
N PRO A 91 1.62 16.02 -13.56
CA PRO A 91 1.24 14.63 -13.68
C PRO A 91 0.14 14.30 -12.68
N PHE A 92 -0.82 13.50 -13.11
CA PHE A 92 -1.93 13.08 -12.27
C PHE A 92 -2.22 11.59 -12.41
N LEU A 93 -2.81 11.02 -11.38
CA LEU A 93 -3.40 9.69 -11.39
C LEU A 93 -4.90 9.80 -11.60
N HIS A 94 -5.45 8.99 -12.50
CA HIS A 94 -6.88 8.91 -12.75
C HIS A 94 -7.44 7.58 -12.24
N PHE A 95 -8.53 7.65 -11.46
CA PHE A 95 -9.26 6.48 -10.96
C PHE A 95 -10.72 6.57 -11.41
N PRO A 96 -11.15 5.75 -12.39
CA PRO A 96 -12.55 5.64 -12.75
C PRO A 96 -13.34 4.87 -11.68
N LEU A 97 -14.49 5.37 -11.29
CA LEU A 97 -15.41 4.76 -10.33
C LEU A 97 -16.69 4.33 -11.05
N PHE A 98 -17.08 3.06 -10.89
CA PHE A 98 -18.25 2.48 -11.56
C PHE A 98 -19.34 2.14 -10.55
N ASP A 99 -20.62 2.21 -10.97
CA ASP A 99 -21.75 1.70 -10.22
C ASP A 99 -21.87 0.16 -10.33
N LEU A 100 -22.93 -0.39 -9.71
CA LEU A 100 -23.18 -1.84 -9.72
C LEU A 100 -23.53 -2.41 -11.11
N GLU A 101 -23.91 -1.55 -12.05
CA GLU A 101 -24.23 -1.91 -13.45
C GLU A 101 -23.06 -1.61 -14.39
N ALA A 102 -21.85 -1.44 -13.85
CA ALA A 102 -20.62 -1.09 -14.58
C ALA A 102 -20.71 0.23 -15.38
N ARG A 103 -21.61 1.15 -15.00
CA ARG A 103 -21.69 2.48 -15.61
C ARG A 103 -20.73 3.43 -14.90
N HIS A 104 -20.03 4.28 -15.64
CA HIS A 104 -19.09 5.26 -15.11
C HIS A 104 -19.82 6.27 -14.20
N LEU A 105 -19.51 6.22 -12.92
CA LEU A 105 -20.17 7.00 -11.87
C LEU A 105 -19.46 8.31 -11.60
N ALA A 106 -18.15 8.26 -11.44
CA ALA A 106 -17.30 9.39 -11.12
C ALA A 106 -15.86 9.14 -11.53
N SER A 107 -15.05 10.18 -11.56
CA SER A 107 -13.60 10.08 -11.77
C SER A 107 -12.87 10.87 -10.69
N LEU A 108 -11.83 10.25 -10.13
CA LEU A 108 -10.95 10.89 -9.16
C LEU A 108 -9.59 11.16 -9.83
N PHE A 109 -9.14 12.41 -9.76
CA PHE A 109 -7.85 12.87 -10.24
C PHE A 109 -6.99 13.26 -9.04
N ILE A 110 -5.80 12.68 -8.94
CA ILE A 110 -4.85 12.94 -7.84
C ILE A 110 -3.58 13.56 -8.43
N PHE A 111 -3.22 14.75 -7.98
CA PHE A 111 -2.08 15.52 -8.47
C PHE A 111 -0.95 15.57 -7.46
N GLY A 112 0.29 15.55 -7.97
CA GLY A 112 1.50 15.66 -7.15
C GLY A 112 1.99 14.36 -6.53
N LEU A 113 1.38 13.23 -6.86
CA LEU A 113 1.88 11.92 -6.49
C LEU A 113 3.04 11.56 -7.42
N LYS A 114 4.24 11.37 -6.87
CA LYS A 114 5.37 10.90 -7.68
C LYS A 114 5.17 9.42 -8.04
N PRO A 115 5.57 8.97 -9.26
CA PRO A 115 5.45 7.57 -9.66
C PRO A 115 6.06 6.57 -8.67
N GLN A 116 7.11 6.99 -7.97
CA GLN A 116 7.82 6.21 -6.96
C GLN A 116 7.00 6.00 -5.66
N ASP A 117 6.11 6.93 -5.33
CA ASP A 117 5.26 6.86 -4.14
C ASP A 117 4.03 5.98 -4.32
N TYR A 118 3.76 5.54 -5.54
CA TYR A 118 2.68 4.61 -5.91
C TYR A 118 3.10 3.14 -5.75
N LEU A 119 4.10 2.85 -4.94
CA LEU A 119 4.58 1.50 -4.67
C LEU A 119 3.49 0.60 -4.07
N LYS A 120 3.59 -0.72 -4.36
CA LYS A 120 2.57 -1.77 -4.08
C LYS A 120 1.88 -1.69 -2.70
N ALA A 121 2.55 -1.23 -1.66
CA ALA A 121 1.97 -1.10 -0.31
C ALA A 121 0.88 -0.02 -0.22
N LYS A 122 1.06 1.12 -0.92
CA LYS A 122 0.10 2.23 -0.93
C LYS A 122 -1.08 2.02 -1.88
N GLN A 123 -0.95 1.13 -2.87
CA GLN A 123 -2.05 0.78 -3.78
C GLN A 123 -3.26 0.19 -3.05
N ASN A 124 -3.03 -0.62 -2.01
CA ASN A 124 -4.12 -1.24 -1.26
C ASN A 124 -4.90 -0.21 -0.42
N GLU A 125 -4.21 0.73 0.21
CA GLU A 125 -4.84 1.81 0.97
C GLU A 125 -5.69 2.70 0.05
N LEU A 126 -5.16 3.09 -1.11
CA LEU A 126 -5.90 3.86 -2.10
C LEU A 126 -7.13 3.10 -2.64
N LYS A 127 -7.03 1.79 -2.90
CA LYS A 127 -8.17 0.96 -3.31
C LYS A 127 -9.28 0.92 -2.26
N ILE A 128 -8.94 0.84 -0.96
CA ILE A 128 -9.93 0.85 0.12
C ILE A 128 -10.62 2.22 0.17
N VAL A 129 -9.88 3.32 0.06
CA VAL A 129 -10.44 4.67 0.04
C VAL A 129 -11.34 4.88 -1.19
N MET A 130 -10.93 4.37 -2.37
CA MET A 130 -11.74 4.40 -3.59
C MET A 130 -13.06 3.64 -3.40
N SER A 131 -13.04 2.48 -2.75
CA SER A 131 -14.26 1.74 -2.42
C SER A 131 -15.19 2.57 -1.55
N LYS A 132 -14.68 3.25 -0.52
CA LYS A 132 -15.51 4.11 0.35
C LYS A 132 -16.11 5.31 -0.38
N ILE A 133 -15.35 5.99 -1.23
CA ILE A 133 -15.88 7.07 -2.08
C ILE A 133 -17.01 6.54 -2.96
N LYS A 134 -16.81 5.38 -3.59
CA LYS A 134 -17.82 4.71 -4.41
C LYS A 134 -19.10 4.42 -3.60
N ASP A 135 -18.97 3.87 -2.40
CA ASP A 135 -20.11 3.51 -1.54
C ASP A 135 -20.93 4.75 -1.15
N ILE A 136 -20.27 5.85 -0.79
CA ILE A 136 -20.93 7.13 -0.46
C ILE A 136 -21.70 7.67 -1.67
N LEU A 137 -21.11 7.63 -2.87
CA LEU A 137 -21.73 8.09 -4.10
C LEU A 137 -22.93 7.21 -4.49
N LEU A 138 -22.85 5.88 -4.27
CA LEU A 138 -23.95 4.94 -4.50
C LEU A 138 -25.10 5.17 -3.52
N ILE A 139 -24.82 5.35 -2.23
CA ILE A 139 -25.85 5.66 -1.22
C ILE A 139 -26.57 6.96 -1.58
N GLU A 140 -25.86 7.97 -2.07
CA GLU A 140 -26.46 9.22 -2.50
C GLU A 140 -27.37 9.04 -3.73
N GLN A 141 -27.01 8.17 -4.67
CA GLN A 141 -27.87 7.83 -5.80
C GLN A 141 -29.14 7.10 -5.38
N LEU A 142 -29.03 6.15 -4.42
CA LEU A 142 -30.18 5.40 -3.92
C LEU A 142 -31.19 6.29 -3.17
N LYS A 143 -30.71 7.34 -2.49
CA LYS A 143 -31.58 8.32 -1.83
C LYS A 143 -32.38 9.21 -2.81
N ARG A 144 -31.98 9.27 -4.09
CA ARG A 144 -32.58 10.12 -5.12
C ARG A 144 -33.53 9.42 -6.09
N LYS A 145 -33.93 8.14 -5.84
CA LYS A 145 -35.05 7.58 -6.60
C LYS A 145 -36.30 8.41 -6.31
N PRO A 146 -37.14 8.69 -7.33
CA PRO A 146 -38.22 9.64 -7.20
C PRO A 146 -39.09 9.29 -6.00
N SER A 147 -39.27 10.24 -5.10
CA SER A 147 -40.36 10.20 -4.13
C SER A 147 -41.65 10.08 -4.90
N PHE A 148 -42.44 9.04 -4.66
CA PHE A 148 -43.82 9.00 -5.08
C PHE A 148 -44.48 10.31 -4.65
N PRO A 149 -45.39 10.90 -5.46
CA PRO A 149 -46.04 12.15 -5.11
C PRO A 149 -46.69 11.99 -3.73
N LYS A 150 -46.34 12.90 -2.81
CA LYS A 150 -47.00 12.98 -1.51
C LYS A 150 -48.47 13.31 -1.78
N VAL A 151 -49.33 12.33 -1.59
CA VAL A 151 -50.76 12.60 -1.49
C VAL A 151 -50.94 13.47 -0.25
N ALA A 152 -51.55 14.64 -0.43
CA ALA A 152 -51.82 15.57 0.65
C ALA A 152 -52.68 14.87 1.70
N LYS A 153 -52.24 14.81 2.94
CA LYS A 153 -53.02 14.33 4.07
C LYS A 153 -54.12 15.36 4.33
N ASP A 154 -55.34 14.98 4.10
CA ASP A 154 -56.50 15.66 4.64
C ASP A 154 -56.66 15.26 6.12
N PRO A 155 -56.63 16.19 7.09
CA PRO A 155 -56.64 15.84 8.52
C PRO A 155 -58.02 15.46 9.10
N SER A 156 -59.05 15.31 8.29
CA SER A 156 -60.44 15.21 8.80
C SER A 156 -61.14 13.88 8.66
N SER A 157 -60.52 12.76 8.28
CA SER A 157 -61.17 11.46 8.19
C SER A 157 -60.78 10.50 9.31
N THR A 158 -61.43 10.60 10.45
CA THR A 158 -61.53 9.59 11.48
C THR A 158 -62.65 8.60 11.16
N LEU A 159 -62.36 7.54 10.39
CA LEU A 159 -63.23 6.37 10.27
C LEU A 159 -62.38 5.11 10.11
N PRO A 160 -62.72 3.97 10.73
CA PRO A 160 -62.01 2.72 10.61
C PRO A 160 -62.24 2.15 9.19
N PHE A 161 -61.23 2.32 8.33
CA PHE A 161 -61.30 1.85 6.95
C PHE A 161 -61.15 0.32 6.91
N LYS A 162 -62.29 -0.34 6.62
CA LYS A 162 -62.28 -1.65 5.97
C LYS A 162 -61.78 -1.43 4.53
N LEU A 163 -60.66 -2.03 4.18
CA LEU A 163 -60.09 -1.98 2.82
C LEU A 163 -61.18 -2.10 1.77
N ASN A 164 -61.25 -1.12 0.86
CA ASN A 164 -62.10 -1.18 -0.31
C ASN A 164 -61.75 -2.47 -1.11
N PRO A 165 -62.70 -3.35 -1.40
CA PRO A 165 -62.45 -4.59 -2.13
C PRO A 165 -61.70 -4.40 -3.45
N GLU A 166 -61.87 -3.27 -4.11
CA GLU A 166 -61.20 -2.93 -5.38
C GLU A 166 -59.70 -2.73 -5.19
N ILE A 167 -59.26 -2.05 -4.10
CA ILE A 167 -57.84 -1.84 -3.79
C ILE A 167 -57.15 -3.16 -3.46
N ARG A 168 -57.83 -4.04 -2.74
CA ARG A 168 -57.33 -5.37 -2.42
C ARG A 168 -57.15 -6.23 -3.66
N ILE A 169 -58.08 -6.19 -4.62
CA ILE A 169 -58.01 -6.93 -5.88
C ILE A 169 -56.83 -6.38 -6.72
N SER A 170 -56.68 -5.06 -6.79
CA SER A 170 -55.59 -4.44 -7.55
C SER A 170 -54.19 -4.76 -6.96
N ALA A 171 -54.04 -4.77 -5.63
CA ALA A 171 -52.81 -5.13 -4.95
C ALA A 171 -52.47 -6.62 -5.16
N LEU A 172 -53.46 -7.51 -5.10
CA LEU A 172 -53.27 -8.95 -5.39
C LEU A 172 -52.82 -9.18 -6.84
N GLN A 173 -53.47 -8.51 -7.79
CA GLN A 173 -53.08 -8.59 -9.20
C GLN A 173 -51.67 -8.05 -9.44
N PHE A 174 -51.28 -6.99 -8.75
CA PHE A 174 -49.98 -6.39 -8.85
C PHE A 174 -48.90 -7.35 -8.35
N ILE A 175 -49.01 -7.92 -7.13
CA ILE A 175 -47.99 -8.83 -6.60
C ILE A 175 -47.88 -10.12 -7.41
N GLU A 176 -49.01 -10.61 -7.99
CA GLU A 176 -49.00 -11.82 -8.80
C GLU A 176 -48.24 -11.66 -10.12
N GLN A 177 -48.18 -10.44 -10.68
CA GLN A 177 -47.41 -10.15 -11.87
C GLN A 177 -45.90 -10.06 -11.64
N MET A 178 -45.48 -10.04 -10.38
CA MET A 178 -44.06 -9.93 -10.03
C MET A 178 -43.37 -11.30 -10.06
N ASN A 179 -42.27 -11.40 -10.74
CA ASN A 179 -41.47 -12.63 -10.89
C ASN A 179 -40.62 -12.99 -9.68
N TYR A 180 -40.69 -12.22 -8.58
CA TYR A 180 -39.98 -12.49 -7.34
C TYR A 180 -40.92 -12.61 -6.15
N PRO A 181 -40.52 -13.33 -5.08
CA PRO A 181 -41.34 -13.59 -3.92
C PRO A 181 -41.90 -12.33 -3.27
N MET A 182 -43.21 -12.17 -3.29
CA MET A 182 -43.94 -11.06 -2.66
C MET A 182 -45.15 -11.55 -1.88
N PHE A 183 -45.56 -10.74 -0.88
CA PHE A 183 -46.72 -11.00 -0.06
C PHE A 183 -47.33 -9.70 0.48
N LEU A 184 -48.58 -9.80 0.95
CA LEU A 184 -49.31 -8.71 1.60
C LEU A 184 -49.64 -9.13 3.04
N MET A 185 -49.55 -8.17 3.96
CA MET A 185 -49.91 -8.30 5.37
C MET A 185 -50.83 -7.14 5.77
N ASP A 186 -51.61 -7.37 6.81
CA ASP A 186 -52.31 -6.29 7.52
C ASP A 186 -51.33 -5.52 8.46
N GLU A 187 -51.84 -4.47 9.09
CA GLU A 187 -51.06 -3.66 10.04
C GLU A 187 -50.55 -4.44 11.26
N ASP A 188 -51.23 -5.53 11.60
CA ASP A 188 -50.86 -6.46 12.67
C ASP A 188 -49.87 -7.53 12.23
N CYS A 189 -49.30 -7.43 11.03
CA CYS A 189 -48.44 -8.42 10.41
C CYS A 189 -49.10 -9.80 10.20
N ASN A 190 -50.41 -9.87 10.01
CA ASN A 190 -51.04 -11.12 9.57
C ASN A 190 -50.98 -11.20 8.04
N LEU A 191 -50.57 -12.36 7.54
CA LEU A 191 -50.44 -12.59 6.11
C LEU A 191 -51.82 -12.61 5.43
N LEU A 192 -52.00 -11.74 4.45
CA LEU A 192 -53.26 -11.64 3.67
C LEU A 192 -53.16 -12.37 2.34
N ALA A 193 -52.01 -12.32 1.69
CA ALA A 193 -51.77 -12.90 0.38
C ALA A 193 -50.31 -13.16 0.11
N ALA A 194 -50.02 -14.04 -0.85
CA ALA A 194 -48.69 -14.31 -1.35
C ALA A 194 -48.77 -14.64 -2.84
N ASN A 195 -47.79 -14.24 -3.62
CA ASN A 195 -47.76 -14.55 -5.06
C ASN A 195 -47.21 -15.95 -5.33
N SER A 196 -47.42 -16.43 -6.55
CA SER A 196 -46.97 -17.75 -7.00
C SER A 196 -45.43 -17.91 -6.89
N ALA A 197 -44.64 -16.85 -7.06
CA ALA A 197 -43.18 -16.88 -6.90
C ALA A 197 -42.79 -17.22 -5.45
N LEU A 198 -43.48 -16.66 -4.44
CA LEU A 198 -43.22 -16.96 -3.02
C LEU A 198 -43.58 -18.40 -2.69
N LEU A 199 -44.80 -18.87 -3.13
CA LEU A 199 -45.24 -20.23 -2.89
C LEU A 199 -44.26 -21.26 -3.48
N THR A 200 -43.84 -21.03 -4.72
CA THR A 200 -42.84 -21.87 -5.38
C THR A 200 -41.51 -21.89 -4.62
N LYS A 201 -41.01 -20.72 -4.21
CA LYS A 201 -39.74 -20.60 -3.48
C LYS A 201 -39.77 -21.37 -2.15
N LEU A 202 -40.85 -21.27 -1.42
CA LEU A 202 -41.02 -21.94 -0.13
C LEU A 202 -41.60 -23.37 -0.24
N ARG A 203 -41.81 -23.89 -1.46
CA ARG A 203 -42.31 -25.23 -1.76
C ARG A 203 -43.74 -25.49 -1.27
N PHE A 204 -44.63 -24.48 -1.22
CA PHE A 204 -46.02 -24.64 -0.90
C PHE A 204 -46.88 -24.82 -2.17
N PRO A 205 -47.86 -25.75 -2.16
CA PRO A 205 -48.68 -26.03 -3.34
C PRO A 205 -49.72 -24.95 -3.62
N ASN A 206 -50.14 -24.23 -2.62
CA ASN A 206 -51.13 -23.17 -2.73
C ASN A 206 -51.10 -22.24 -1.50
N LEU A 207 -51.83 -21.12 -1.60
CA LEU A 207 -51.90 -20.11 -0.54
C LEU A 207 -52.53 -20.65 0.75
N THR A 208 -53.53 -21.52 0.65
CA THR A 208 -54.26 -22.08 1.83
C THR A 208 -53.30 -22.93 2.68
N GLU A 209 -52.51 -23.77 2.07
CA GLU A 209 -51.47 -24.55 2.76
C GLU A 209 -50.35 -23.68 3.32
N PHE A 210 -49.97 -22.63 2.60
CA PHE A 210 -49.00 -21.66 3.07
C PHE A 210 -49.49 -20.90 4.31
N LEU A 211 -50.73 -20.41 4.33
CA LEU A 211 -51.32 -19.71 5.47
C LEU A 211 -51.43 -20.60 6.71
N LYS A 212 -51.67 -21.92 6.55
CA LYS A 212 -51.77 -22.88 7.65
C LYS A 212 -50.39 -23.32 8.18
N GLY A 213 -49.44 -23.51 7.32
CA GLY A 213 -48.16 -24.20 7.59
C GLY A 213 -46.93 -23.34 7.61
N ASN A 214 -47.04 -22.02 7.39
CA ASN A 214 -45.89 -21.17 7.29
C ASN A 214 -45.41 -20.66 8.66
N ASP A 215 -44.13 -20.77 8.90
CA ASP A 215 -43.45 -20.29 10.11
C ASP A 215 -42.74 -18.95 9.94
N LEU A 216 -42.89 -18.31 8.77
CA LEU A 216 -42.09 -17.15 8.34
C LEU A 216 -42.12 -15.97 9.33
N LEU A 217 -43.22 -15.83 10.10
CA LEU A 217 -43.42 -14.75 11.08
C LEU A 217 -44.18 -15.25 12.33
N LYS A 218 -44.07 -16.53 12.65
CA LYS A 218 -44.72 -17.10 13.84
C LYS A 218 -43.96 -16.77 15.13
N ASP A 219 -42.68 -16.40 15.02
CA ASP A 219 -41.93 -15.96 16.17
C ASP A 219 -42.46 -14.60 16.65
N LEU A 220 -43.13 -14.61 17.79
CA LEU A 220 -43.76 -13.44 18.40
C LEU A 220 -42.73 -12.33 18.68
N ALA A 221 -41.48 -12.69 19.00
CA ALA A 221 -40.44 -11.72 19.24
C ALA A 221 -40.01 -10.99 17.94
N VAL A 222 -39.84 -11.73 16.84
CA VAL A 222 -39.55 -11.17 15.52
C VAL A 222 -40.68 -10.27 15.05
N ARG A 223 -41.95 -10.72 15.26
CA ARG A 223 -43.12 -9.94 14.88
C ARG A 223 -43.21 -8.63 15.66
N ALA A 224 -43.01 -8.65 16.97
CA ALA A 224 -43.01 -7.45 17.81
C ALA A 224 -41.92 -6.44 17.38
N GLU A 225 -40.71 -6.93 17.11
CA GLU A 225 -39.61 -6.12 16.61
C GLU A 225 -39.94 -5.50 15.25
N LEU A 226 -40.51 -6.26 14.33
CA LEU A 226 -40.91 -5.74 13.01
C LEU A 226 -41.96 -4.64 13.14
N LEU A 227 -42.97 -4.82 14.00
CA LEU A 227 -44.00 -3.80 14.26
C LEU A 227 -43.41 -2.52 14.83
N GLU A 228 -42.46 -2.63 15.75
CA GLU A 228 -41.73 -1.46 16.30
C GLU A 228 -40.96 -0.71 15.23
N ILE A 229 -40.20 -1.43 14.37
CA ILE A 229 -39.47 -0.84 13.27
C ILE A 229 -40.41 -0.15 12.27
N ILE A 230 -41.51 -0.81 11.91
CA ILE A 230 -42.51 -0.26 10.99
C ILE A 230 -43.18 1.00 11.55
N ALA A 231 -43.47 1.03 12.85
CA ALA A 231 -44.03 2.20 13.51
C ALA A 231 -43.09 3.37 13.49
N ARG A 232 -41.78 3.13 13.66
CA ARG A 232 -40.74 4.15 13.72
C ARG A 232 -40.32 4.62 12.33
N GLU A 233 -40.15 3.69 11.36
CA GLU A 233 -39.46 3.95 10.08
C GLU A 233 -40.42 3.83 8.87
N GLY A 234 -41.65 3.43 9.09
CA GLY A 234 -42.64 3.22 8.01
C GLY A 234 -42.40 1.95 7.18
N GLY A 235 -41.41 1.14 7.54
CA GLY A 235 -41.09 -0.10 6.84
C GLY A 235 -39.86 -0.79 7.35
N VAL A 236 -39.56 -1.99 6.86
CA VAL A 236 -38.34 -2.77 7.19
C VAL A 236 -37.52 -2.95 5.93
N ARG A 237 -36.20 -2.79 6.02
CA ARG A 237 -35.29 -2.96 4.88
C ARG A 237 -34.28 -4.07 5.14
N ALA A 238 -34.24 -5.04 4.22
CA ALA A 238 -33.20 -6.08 4.16
C ALA A 238 -32.97 -6.85 5.48
N ARG A 239 -34.02 -7.09 6.28
CA ARG A 239 -33.93 -7.89 7.51
C ARG A 239 -33.70 -9.36 7.16
N ARG A 240 -32.67 -9.97 7.74
CA ARG A 240 -32.42 -11.41 7.56
C ARG A 240 -33.40 -12.23 8.39
N LEU A 241 -33.97 -13.25 7.75
CA LEU A 241 -34.81 -14.25 8.37
C LEU A 241 -34.27 -15.64 8.01
N ASN A 242 -34.06 -16.47 9.01
CA ASN A 242 -33.83 -17.89 8.80
C ASN A 242 -35.19 -18.59 8.74
N CYS A 243 -35.40 -19.32 7.70
CA CYS A 243 -36.63 -20.08 7.54
C CYS A 243 -36.38 -21.44 6.89
N HIS A 244 -37.38 -22.31 6.94
CA HIS A 244 -37.33 -23.60 6.26
C HIS A 244 -38.41 -23.63 5.17
N THR A 245 -38.07 -24.25 4.05
CA THR A 245 -39.11 -24.63 3.07
C THR A 245 -40.02 -25.69 3.67
N ARG A 246 -41.18 -25.93 3.06
CA ARG A 246 -42.07 -27.04 3.46
C ARG A 246 -41.37 -28.41 3.48
N LEU A 247 -40.34 -28.59 2.70
CA LEU A 247 -39.53 -29.82 2.62
C LEU A 247 -38.36 -29.88 3.63
N GLY A 248 -38.22 -28.87 4.51
CA GLY A 248 -37.20 -28.81 5.54
C GLY A 248 -35.84 -28.23 5.06
N GLU A 249 -35.75 -27.68 3.84
CA GLU A 249 -34.56 -27.01 3.35
C GLU A 249 -34.37 -25.67 4.09
N GLU A 250 -33.20 -25.46 4.66
CA GLU A 250 -32.86 -24.19 5.30
C GLU A 250 -32.62 -23.08 4.26
N LEU A 251 -33.29 -21.96 4.45
CA LEU A 251 -33.11 -20.75 3.64
C LEU A 251 -32.81 -19.56 4.53
N VAL A 252 -31.92 -18.71 4.06
CA VAL A 252 -31.70 -17.36 4.61
C VAL A 252 -32.35 -16.37 3.65
N LEU A 253 -33.42 -15.73 4.11
CA LEU A 253 -34.16 -14.76 3.31
C LEU A 253 -33.87 -13.35 3.79
N SER A 254 -33.81 -12.40 2.86
CA SER A 254 -33.83 -10.98 3.13
C SER A 254 -35.22 -10.43 2.99
N LEU A 255 -35.82 -10.03 4.11
CA LEU A 255 -37.17 -9.46 4.17
C LEU A 255 -37.13 -7.95 4.00
N SER A 256 -37.95 -7.42 3.12
CA SER A 256 -38.29 -6.00 3.08
C SER A 256 -39.78 -5.81 3.17
N LEU A 257 -40.25 -4.90 4.05
CA LEU A 257 -41.62 -4.51 4.22
C LEU A 257 -41.77 -3.02 3.99
N THR A 258 -42.81 -2.66 3.22
CA THR A 258 -43.13 -1.24 2.98
C THR A 258 -44.61 -1.04 3.28
N ARG A 259 -44.94 -0.05 4.10
CA ARG A 259 -46.33 0.31 4.38
C ARG A 259 -46.92 1.08 3.20
N VAL A 260 -48.03 0.66 2.73
CA VAL A 260 -48.80 1.32 1.70
C VAL A 260 -50.27 1.37 2.23
N ASP A 261 -50.68 2.56 2.64
CA ASP A 261 -51.97 2.74 3.36
C ASP A 261 -52.10 1.78 4.59
N ASP A 262 -53.11 0.97 4.64
CA ASP A 262 -53.39 0.04 5.75
C ASP A 262 -52.81 -1.37 5.51
N ILE A 263 -51.96 -1.55 4.50
CA ILE A 263 -51.34 -2.82 4.19
C ILE A 263 -49.83 -2.71 4.19
N LEU A 264 -49.16 -3.82 4.49
CA LEU A 264 -47.74 -3.99 4.35
C LEU A 264 -47.45 -4.85 3.11
N VAL A 265 -46.70 -4.30 2.18
CA VAL A 265 -46.20 -5.02 1.01
C VAL A 265 -44.84 -5.57 1.34
N GLY A 266 -44.68 -6.88 1.31
CA GLY A 266 -43.44 -7.58 1.62
C GLY A 266 -42.78 -8.19 0.39
N SER A 267 -41.49 -8.21 0.38
CA SER A 267 -40.68 -8.97 -0.57
C SER A 267 -39.60 -9.79 0.16
N LEU A 268 -39.31 -10.96 -0.41
CA LEU A 268 -38.28 -11.87 0.11
C LEU A 268 -37.29 -12.23 -0.98
N PHE A 269 -36.04 -12.11 -0.65
CA PHE A 269 -34.94 -12.52 -1.52
C PHE A 269 -34.15 -13.63 -0.83
N ASP A 270 -33.91 -14.74 -1.53
CA ASP A 270 -33.01 -15.76 -1.05
C ASP A 270 -31.56 -15.25 -1.15
N VAL A 271 -30.93 -15.15 0.00
CA VAL A 271 -29.52 -14.72 0.13
C VAL A 271 -28.62 -15.83 0.66
N SER A 272 -29.13 -17.08 0.73
CA SER A 272 -28.42 -18.21 1.31
C SER A 272 -27.08 -18.48 0.62
N GLU A 273 -27.07 -18.52 -0.69
CA GLU A 273 -25.86 -18.77 -1.48
C GLU A 273 -24.88 -17.58 -1.36
N PHE A 274 -25.40 -16.37 -1.40
CA PHE A 274 -24.59 -15.17 -1.26
C PHE A 274 -23.88 -15.11 0.10
N ILE A 275 -24.57 -15.49 1.18
CA ILE A 275 -23.99 -15.55 2.52
C ILE A 275 -22.88 -16.60 2.60
N LYS A 276 -23.10 -17.80 2.03
CA LYS A 276 -22.08 -18.85 2.00
C LYS A 276 -20.82 -18.38 1.28
N VAL A 277 -20.98 -17.79 0.09
CA VAL A 277 -19.86 -17.26 -0.69
C VAL A 277 -19.15 -16.13 0.08
N ALA A 278 -19.89 -15.24 0.73
CA ALA A 278 -19.31 -14.16 1.52
C ALA A 278 -18.51 -14.68 2.73
N GLU A 279 -19.01 -15.74 3.39
CA GLU A 279 -18.28 -16.38 4.50
C GLU A 279 -17.01 -17.11 4.04
N GLU A 280 -17.07 -17.81 2.90
CA GLU A 280 -15.90 -18.45 2.30
C GLU A 280 -14.85 -17.44 1.89
N LEU A 281 -15.28 -16.35 1.25
CA LEU A 281 -14.40 -15.25 0.89
C LEU A 281 -13.73 -14.64 2.13
N ARG A 282 -14.50 -14.41 3.20
CA ARG A 282 -13.97 -13.89 4.46
C ARG A 282 -12.93 -14.82 5.09
N LYS A 283 -13.17 -16.14 5.04
CA LYS A 283 -12.19 -17.13 5.51
C LYS A 283 -10.90 -17.10 4.68
N SER A 284 -11.06 -17.02 3.35
CA SER A 284 -9.93 -16.93 2.42
C SER A 284 -9.10 -15.66 2.64
N LEU A 285 -9.74 -14.51 2.82
CA LEU A 285 -9.04 -13.24 3.11
C LEU A 285 -8.25 -13.32 4.42
N LYS A 286 -8.83 -13.85 5.49
CA LYS A 286 -8.10 -14.03 6.76
C LYS A 286 -6.89 -14.97 6.63
N MET A 287 -7.03 -16.04 5.84
CA MET A 287 -5.91 -16.94 5.58
C MET A 287 -4.81 -16.24 4.78
N GLN A 288 -5.19 -15.42 3.79
CA GLN A 288 -4.24 -14.64 3.00
C GLN A 288 -3.47 -13.62 3.85
N GLU A 289 -4.15 -12.91 4.75
CA GLU A 289 -3.52 -12.00 5.72
C GLU A 289 -2.52 -12.74 6.60
N PHE A 290 -2.93 -13.87 7.18
CA PHE A 290 -2.05 -14.69 8.02
C PHE A 290 -0.80 -15.19 7.28
N LEU A 291 -0.96 -15.63 6.02
CA LEU A 291 0.17 -16.09 5.20
C LEU A 291 1.10 -14.94 4.84
N ASN A 292 0.55 -13.76 4.54
CA ASN A 292 1.33 -12.57 4.23
C ASN A 292 2.18 -12.13 5.43
N ASP A 293 1.61 -12.11 6.63
CA ASP A 293 2.33 -11.80 7.86
C ASP A 293 3.46 -12.81 8.12
N ARG A 294 3.21 -14.08 7.89
CA ARG A 294 4.25 -15.13 8.01
C ARG A 294 5.37 -14.95 6.99
N LEU A 295 5.05 -14.59 5.74
CA LEU A 295 6.04 -14.32 4.71
C LEU A 295 6.92 -13.12 5.08
N ILE A 296 6.32 -12.02 5.53
CA ILE A 296 7.04 -10.82 5.98
C ILE A 296 7.97 -11.17 7.15
N ASN A 297 7.47 -11.86 8.15
CA ASN A 297 8.29 -12.27 9.30
C ASN A 297 9.43 -13.22 8.90
N SER A 298 9.17 -14.19 8.02
CA SER A 298 10.21 -15.10 7.52
C SER A 298 11.28 -14.34 6.74
N ALA A 299 10.90 -13.40 5.87
CA ALA A 299 11.84 -12.56 5.12
C ALA A 299 12.70 -11.71 6.06
N LEU A 300 12.12 -11.12 7.11
CA LEU A 300 12.84 -10.33 8.11
C LEU A 300 13.84 -11.20 8.90
N VAL A 301 13.45 -12.41 9.30
CA VAL A 301 14.34 -13.34 10.01
C VAL A 301 15.47 -13.77 9.09
N LEU A 302 15.18 -14.12 7.84
CA LEU A 302 16.19 -14.51 6.86
C LEU A 302 17.20 -13.39 6.64
N HIS A 303 16.73 -12.16 6.43
CA HIS A 303 17.59 -10.99 6.23
C HIS A 303 18.49 -10.72 7.47
N LYS A 304 17.94 -10.82 8.68
CA LYS A 304 18.70 -10.68 9.92
C LYS A 304 19.76 -11.78 10.06
N THR A 305 19.40 -13.02 9.75
CA THR A 305 20.31 -14.17 9.81
C THR A 305 21.44 -14.03 8.81
N GLN A 306 21.12 -13.65 7.56
CA GLN A 306 22.09 -13.38 6.51
C GLN A 306 23.07 -12.25 6.92
N SER A 307 22.54 -11.11 7.37
CA SER A 307 23.36 -9.98 7.85
C SER A 307 24.25 -10.38 9.04
N SER A 308 23.76 -11.23 9.94
CA SER A 308 24.54 -11.72 11.09
C SER A 308 25.64 -12.70 10.65
N ALA A 309 25.36 -13.60 9.72
CA ALA A 309 26.34 -14.54 9.17
C ALA A 309 27.46 -13.81 8.43
N ILE A 310 27.12 -12.85 7.55
CA ILE A 310 28.10 -12.02 6.84
C ILE A 310 29.01 -11.30 7.82
N ARG A 311 28.44 -10.67 8.84
CA ARG A 311 29.21 -9.97 9.89
C ARG A 311 30.14 -10.90 10.63
N SER A 312 29.69 -12.12 10.95
CA SER A 312 30.53 -13.11 11.64
C SER A 312 31.69 -13.58 10.78
N LEU A 313 31.46 -13.79 9.48
CA LEU A 313 32.51 -14.15 8.52
C LEU A 313 33.52 -13.01 8.32
N ALA A 314 33.06 -11.78 8.16
CA ALA A 314 33.90 -10.60 8.05
C ALA A 314 34.75 -10.41 9.31
N ARG A 315 34.15 -10.52 10.51
CA ARG A 315 34.89 -10.48 11.78
C ARG A 315 35.94 -11.59 11.91
N LEU A 316 35.64 -12.78 11.42
CA LEU A 316 36.61 -13.89 11.43
C LEU A 316 37.83 -13.58 10.56
N ALA A 317 37.62 -12.94 9.40
CA ALA A 317 38.71 -12.51 8.53
C ALA A 317 39.60 -11.43 9.18
N GLU A 318 39.00 -10.47 9.87
CA GLU A 318 39.70 -9.36 10.54
C GLU A 318 40.24 -9.71 11.94
N TYR A 319 39.75 -10.83 12.55
CA TYR A 319 40.16 -11.21 13.91
C TYR A 319 41.71 -11.29 14.06
N ARG A 320 42.42 -11.63 12.98
CA ARG A 320 43.88 -11.73 12.93
C ARG A 320 44.60 -10.40 12.74
N ASP A 321 43.93 -9.36 12.22
CA ASP A 321 44.54 -8.08 11.84
C ASP A 321 44.43 -7.00 12.93
N HIS A 322 44.11 -7.38 14.18
CA HIS A 322 43.93 -6.43 15.30
C HIS A 322 42.92 -5.31 15.03
N GLU A 323 42.15 -5.36 13.95
CA GLU A 323 41.06 -4.44 13.70
C GLU A 323 39.84 -4.83 14.57
N THR A 324 39.17 -3.81 15.10
CA THR A 324 38.03 -4.07 16.01
C THR A 324 36.77 -4.32 15.21
N GLY A 325 35.87 -5.20 15.70
CA GLY A 325 34.60 -5.46 15.02
C GLY A 325 33.72 -4.22 14.82
N ASP A 326 34.05 -3.10 15.44
CA ASP A 326 33.39 -1.80 15.23
C ASP A 326 33.82 -1.12 13.94
N HIS A 327 35.03 -1.42 13.43
CA HIS A 327 35.50 -0.98 12.11
C HIS A 327 34.50 -1.41 11.02
N LEU A 328 34.15 -2.67 10.93
CA LEU A 328 33.16 -3.20 9.97
C LEU A 328 31.81 -2.52 10.09
N GLN A 329 31.36 -2.19 11.31
CA GLN A 329 30.12 -1.47 11.51
C GLN A 329 30.19 -0.05 10.93
N ARG A 330 31.31 0.64 11.15
CA ARG A 330 31.52 2.00 10.63
C ARG A 330 31.65 1.99 9.11
N ILE A 331 32.43 1.06 8.53
CA ILE A 331 32.61 0.96 7.07
C ILE A 331 31.28 0.81 6.35
N ARG A 332 30.40 -0.11 6.80
CA ARG A 332 29.10 -0.31 6.16
C ARG A 332 28.19 0.92 6.27
N GLU A 333 28.17 1.60 7.42
CA GLU A 333 27.37 2.79 7.64
C GLU A 333 27.88 3.99 6.81
N TYR A 334 29.20 4.17 6.72
CA TYR A 334 29.80 5.18 5.86
C TYR A 334 29.50 4.93 4.39
N SER A 335 29.67 3.68 3.94
CA SER A 335 29.41 3.30 2.56
C SER A 335 27.93 3.48 2.20
N ARG A 336 27.02 3.10 3.08
CA ARG A 336 25.59 3.32 2.92
C ARG A 336 25.23 4.81 2.86
N LEU A 337 25.75 5.61 3.78
CA LEU A 337 25.51 7.06 3.82
C LEU A 337 25.90 7.73 2.51
N LEU A 338 27.08 7.41 1.97
CA LEU A 338 27.55 7.93 0.69
C LEU A 338 26.65 7.46 -0.46
N ALA A 339 26.26 6.18 -0.49
CA ALA A 339 25.37 5.63 -1.50
C ALA A 339 23.95 6.25 -1.45
N GLU A 340 23.40 6.48 -0.27
CA GLU A 340 22.11 7.15 -0.08
C GLU A 340 22.12 8.58 -0.64
N GLU A 341 23.22 9.32 -0.41
CA GLU A 341 23.36 10.68 -0.95
C GLU A 341 23.52 10.67 -2.48
N ILE A 342 24.24 9.68 -3.03
CA ILE A 342 24.31 9.47 -4.49
C ILE A 342 22.92 9.13 -5.04
N TYR A 343 22.17 8.26 -4.37
CA TYR A 343 20.81 7.91 -4.76
C TYR A 343 19.90 9.14 -4.79
N LEU A 344 20.02 10.02 -3.81
CA LEU A 344 19.22 11.25 -3.75
C LEU A 344 19.57 12.25 -4.84
N ARG A 345 20.86 12.43 -5.14
CA ARG A 345 21.33 13.46 -6.08
C ARG A 345 21.50 12.98 -7.50
N GLN A 346 21.70 11.67 -7.71
CA GLN A 346 21.99 11.08 -9.02
C GLN A 346 23.07 11.84 -9.81
N PRO A 347 24.29 12.03 -9.26
CA PRO A 347 25.29 12.93 -9.85
C PRO A 347 25.99 12.35 -11.07
N TYR A 348 25.83 11.04 -11.32
CA TYR A 348 26.45 10.33 -12.43
C TYR A 348 25.51 10.25 -13.63
N SER A 349 26.04 9.95 -14.82
CA SER A 349 25.26 9.72 -16.05
C SER A 349 24.37 8.47 -15.98
N PHE A 350 24.67 7.54 -15.09
CA PHE A 350 23.87 6.37 -14.78
C PHE A 350 23.12 6.55 -13.46
N LYS A 351 21.99 5.87 -13.31
CA LYS A 351 21.17 5.93 -12.08
C LYS A 351 21.41 4.71 -11.22
N ILE A 352 21.57 4.91 -9.92
CA ILE A 352 21.52 3.83 -8.93
C ILE A 352 20.10 3.71 -8.37
N ARG A 353 19.73 2.50 -7.94
CA ARG A 353 18.43 2.20 -7.30
C ARG A 353 18.58 2.19 -5.78
N SER A 354 17.48 2.19 -5.05
CA SER A 354 17.47 2.10 -3.59
C SER A 354 18.15 0.83 -3.08
N GLU A 355 17.97 -0.30 -3.79
CA GLU A 355 18.55 -1.60 -3.47
C GLU A 355 20.10 -1.55 -3.44
N TYR A 356 20.70 -0.68 -4.24
CA TYR A 356 22.14 -0.46 -4.23
C TYR A 356 22.65 -0.02 -2.85
N CYS A 357 21.87 0.77 -2.12
CA CYS A 357 22.23 1.23 -0.77
C CYS A 357 22.18 0.09 0.26
N ASP A 358 21.25 -0.86 0.08
CA ASP A 358 21.17 -2.05 0.92
C ASP A 358 22.26 -3.07 0.56
N ASP A 359 22.57 -3.22 -0.72
CA ASP A 359 23.63 -4.11 -1.18
C ASP A 359 25.00 -3.62 -0.69
N ILE A 360 25.33 -2.33 -0.84
CA ILE A 360 26.64 -1.83 -0.39
C ILE A 360 26.81 -1.89 1.13
N PHE A 361 25.70 -1.76 1.89
CA PHE A 361 25.71 -1.92 3.32
C PHE A 361 26.14 -3.33 3.77
N LEU A 362 25.78 -4.37 3.02
CA LEU A 362 26.22 -5.73 3.27
C LEU A 362 27.60 -6.04 2.67
N SER A 363 27.83 -5.54 1.46
CA SER A 363 29.01 -5.89 0.65
C SER A 363 30.29 -5.25 1.16
N SER A 364 30.24 -4.01 1.65
CA SER A 364 31.43 -3.27 2.09
C SER A 364 32.15 -3.91 3.28
N MET A 365 31.42 -4.69 4.11
CA MET A 365 32.05 -5.44 5.21
C MET A 365 33.01 -6.54 4.75
N LEU A 366 32.90 -6.98 3.49
CA LEU A 366 33.68 -8.09 2.95
C LEU A 366 34.91 -7.64 2.13
N HIS A 367 35.22 -6.33 2.14
CA HIS A 367 36.32 -5.79 1.34
C HIS A 367 37.63 -6.51 1.58
N ASP A 368 37.94 -6.86 2.82
CA ASP A 368 39.18 -7.46 3.31
C ASP A 368 39.10 -8.98 3.56
N ILE A 369 38.02 -9.68 3.11
CA ILE A 369 37.85 -11.12 3.37
C ILE A 369 39.03 -11.98 2.93
N GLY A 370 39.79 -11.54 1.91
CA GLY A 370 40.96 -12.23 1.42
C GLY A 370 42.14 -12.23 2.37
N LYS A 371 42.19 -11.35 3.38
CA LYS A 371 43.26 -11.33 4.41
C LYS A 371 43.36 -12.63 5.19
N VAL A 372 42.28 -13.46 5.17
CA VAL A 372 42.28 -14.77 5.81
C VAL A 372 43.44 -15.68 5.33
N THR A 373 43.90 -15.48 4.11
CA THR A 373 44.95 -16.30 3.50
C THR A 373 46.36 -15.71 3.68
N ILE A 374 46.50 -14.48 4.17
CA ILE A 374 47.78 -13.84 4.34
C ILE A 374 48.49 -14.46 5.57
N PRO A 375 49.78 -14.87 5.44
CA PRO A 375 50.54 -15.42 6.57
C PRO A 375 50.70 -14.41 7.71
N ASP A 376 50.61 -14.88 8.97
CA ASP A 376 50.72 -14.00 10.15
C ASP A 376 52.07 -13.24 10.20
N GLN A 377 53.13 -13.84 9.70
CA GLN A 377 54.44 -13.22 9.63
C GLN A 377 54.46 -11.94 8.79
N ILE A 378 53.53 -11.83 7.81
CA ILE A 378 53.36 -10.67 6.94
C ILE A 378 52.28 -9.77 7.51
N LEU A 379 51.11 -10.33 7.83
CA LEU A 379 49.94 -9.59 8.30
C LEU A 379 50.23 -8.80 9.59
N LEU A 380 50.92 -9.45 10.55
CA LEU A 380 51.19 -8.89 11.87
C LEU A 380 52.60 -8.26 11.98
N LYS A 381 53.30 -8.10 10.87
CA LYS A 381 54.67 -7.57 10.87
C LYS A 381 54.68 -6.10 11.33
N GLN A 382 55.47 -5.80 12.36
CA GLN A 382 55.59 -4.47 12.95
C GLN A 382 56.54 -3.53 12.20
N SER A 383 57.37 -4.09 11.32
CA SER A 383 58.27 -3.32 10.47
C SER A 383 57.74 -3.15 9.06
N LYS A 384 58.34 -2.31 8.25
CA LYS A 384 57.99 -2.17 6.83
C LYS A 384 58.09 -3.52 6.13
N LEU A 385 57.09 -3.82 5.29
CA LEU A 385 57.09 -4.99 4.41
C LEU A 385 58.17 -4.83 3.34
N THR A 386 58.83 -5.94 2.95
CA THR A 386 59.66 -5.97 1.74
C THR A 386 58.78 -5.93 0.50
N ASP A 387 59.36 -5.76 -0.68
CA ASP A 387 58.60 -5.70 -1.94
C ASP A 387 57.87 -7.06 -2.20
N GLU A 388 58.52 -8.19 -1.85
CA GLU A 388 57.92 -9.53 -1.96
C GLU A 388 56.77 -9.72 -0.97
N GLU A 389 56.95 -9.31 0.28
CA GLU A 389 55.92 -9.35 1.29
C GLU A 389 54.75 -8.44 0.95
N TRP A 390 55.04 -7.26 0.36
CA TRP A 390 54.03 -6.32 -0.12
C TRP A 390 53.23 -6.91 -1.29
N ALA A 391 53.90 -7.64 -2.20
CA ALA A 391 53.21 -8.36 -3.26
C ALA A 391 52.24 -9.43 -2.71
N ILE A 392 52.63 -10.16 -1.67
CA ILE A 392 51.78 -11.12 -0.97
C ILE A 392 50.62 -10.38 -0.28
N MET A 393 50.86 -9.30 0.42
CA MET A 393 49.85 -8.50 1.09
C MET A 393 48.78 -8.03 0.07
N LYS A 394 49.19 -7.50 -1.09
CA LYS A 394 48.26 -7.05 -2.13
C LYS A 394 47.36 -8.18 -2.69
N SER A 395 47.80 -9.47 -2.59
CA SER A 395 47.02 -10.58 -3.12
C SER A 395 45.66 -10.80 -2.43
N HIS A 396 45.46 -10.21 -1.21
CA HIS A 396 44.17 -10.32 -0.52
C HIS A 396 43.01 -9.82 -1.38
N THR A 397 43.21 -8.82 -2.23
CA THR A 397 42.18 -8.28 -3.11
C THR A 397 41.72 -9.30 -4.16
N VAL A 398 42.68 -9.96 -4.80
CA VAL A 398 42.38 -11.00 -5.83
C VAL A 398 41.79 -12.25 -5.19
N ILE A 399 42.29 -12.67 -4.03
CA ILE A 399 41.79 -13.83 -3.30
C ILE A 399 40.39 -13.56 -2.78
N GLY A 400 40.13 -12.39 -2.20
CA GLY A 400 38.83 -11.96 -1.76
C GLY A 400 37.80 -11.98 -2.90
N TRP A 401 38.19 -11.44 -4.05
CA TRP A 401 37.39 -11.52 -5.27
C TRP A 401 37.10 -12.95 -5.68
N THR A 402 38.12 -13.82 -5.70
CA THR A 402 37.97 -15.22 -6.12
C THR A 402 36.95 -15.95 -5.26
N ILE A 403 37.05 -15.79 -3.92
CA ILE A 403 36.14 -16.45 -2.97
C ILE A 403 34.70 -15.96 -3.17
N LEU A 404 34.50 -14.64 -3.25
CA LEU A 404 33.17 -14.04 -3.34
C LEU A 404 32.54 -14.27 -4.72
N ASN A 405 33.32 -14.20 -5.79
CA ASN A 405 32.85 -14.45 -7.15
C ASN A 405 32.45 -15.91 -7.37
N GLN A 406 33.17 -16.86 -6.75
CA GLN A 406 32.78 -18.27 -6.81
C GLN A 406 31.42 -18.47 -6.13
N ALA A 407 31.23 -17.91 -4.94
CA ALA A 407 29.94 -17.99 -4.25
C ALA A 407 28.80 -17.32 -5.01
N ASP A 408 29.06 -16.18 -5.67
CA ASP A 408 28.08 -15.49 -6.49
C ASP A 408 27.68 -16.32 -7.73
N CYS A 409 28.65 -16.96 -8.40
CA CYS A 409 28.38 -17.88 -9.50
C CYS A 409 27.54 -19.10 -9.09
N GLU A 410 27.73 -19.62 -7.87
CA GLU A 410 26.94 -20.75 -7.34
C GLU A 410 25.49 -20.39 -7.11
N LEU A 411 25.16 -19.11 -6.79
CA LEU A 411 23.81 -18.61 -6.62
C LEU A 411 23.05 -18.50 -7.98
N GLY A 412 23.74 -18.25 -9.06
CA GLY A 412 23.17 -18.19 -10.42
C GLY A 412 22.30 -16.95 -10.71
N GLU A 413 22.18 -16.02 -9.76
CA GLU A 413 21.45 -14.76 -9.86
C GLU A 413 22.30 -13.61 -9.35
N GLN A 414 22.10 -12.39 -9.83
CA GLN A 414 22.79 -11.20 -9.30
C GLN A 414 22.43 -11.02 -7.82
N SER A 415 23.44 -10.98 -6.98
CA SER A 415 23.28 -10.83 -5.54
C SER A 415 24.20 -9.71 -5.00
N PHE A 416 24.07 -9.39 -3.72
CA PHE A 416 25.03 -8.50 -3.04
C PHE A 416 26.47 -9.01 -3.12
N LEU A 417 26.70 -10.33 -3.38
CA LEU A 417 28.03 -10.90 -3.55
C LEU A 417 28.72 -10.41 -4.84
N THR A 418 27.97 -10.12 -5.89
CA THR A 418 28.49 -9.47 -7.09
C THR A 418 29.15 -8.14 -6.73
N MET A 419 28.47 -7.32 -5.93
CA MET A 419 29.02 -6.06 -5.45
C MET A 419 30.18 -6.26 -4.47
N ALA A 420 30.08 -7.23 -3.56
CA ALA A 420 31.13 -7.54 -2.60
C ALA A 420 32.42 -8.00 -3.30
N SER A 421 32.33 -8.82 -4.34
CA SER A 421 33.47 -9.24 -5.14
C SER A 421 34.15 -8.08 -5.85
N GLN A 422 33.37 -7.13 -6.41
CA GLN A 422 33.87 -5.91 -7.01
C GLN A 422 34.61 -5.03 -5.99
N ILE A 423 34.06 -4.88 -4.79
CA ILE A 423 34.67 -4.11 -3.71
C ILE A 423 35.96 -4.79 -3.28
N ALA A 424 35.97 -6.10 -2.99
CA ALA A 424 37.16 -6.82 -2.55
C ALA A 424 38.32 -6.68 -3.56
N LEU A 425 38.03 -6.77 -4.86
CA LEU A 425 39.06 -6.65 -5.89
C LEU A 425 39.60 -5.24 -5.99
N ASN A 426 38.77 -4.19 -5.89
CA ASN A 426 39.07 -2.88 -6.42
C ASN A 426 39.11 -1.74 -5.37
N HIS A 427 38.91 -2.02 -4.07
CA HIS A 427 38.89 -0.96 -3.04
C HIS A 427 40.26 -0.27 -2.82
N HIS A 428 41.32 -0.85 -3.31
CA HIS A 428 42.66 -0.25 -3.32
C HIS A 428 43.07 0.34 -4.69
N GLU A 429 42.17 0.33 -5.67
CA GLU A 429 42.39 1.12 -6.89
C GLU A 429 42.31 2.62 -6.59
N ARG A 430 43.04 3.41 -7.32
CA ARG A 430 43.12 4.87 -7.16
C ARG A 430 42.62 5.56 -8.42
N TRP A 431 41.98 6.70 -8.25
CA TRP A 431 41.36 7.42 -9.35
C TRP A 431 42.35 7.73 -10.51
N ASP A 432 43.61 7.99 -10.19
CA ASP A 432 44.68 8.25 -11.16
C ASP A 432 45.28 6.99 -11.83
N GLY A 433 44.84 5.80 -11.42
CA GLY A 433 45.34 4.51 -11.93
C GLY A 433 46.63 4.03 -11.26
N SER A 434 47.10 4.69 -10.21
CA SER A 434 48.33 4.26 -9.46
C SER A 434 48.01 3.19 -8.40
N GLY A 435 46.76 2.71 -8.33
CA GLY A 435 46.29 1.70 -7.39
C GLY A 435 46.62 0.26 -7.79
N TYR A 436 46.03 -0.71 -7.09
CA TYR A 436 46.22 -2.13 -7.36
C TYR A 436 44.89 -2.88 -7.16
N PRO A 437 44.69 -4.10 -7.71
CA PRO A 437 45.70 -4.94 -8.40
C PRO A 437 45.80 -4.66 -9.91
N ASN A 438 44.81 -4.00 -10.53
CA ASN A 438 44.71 -3.88 -11.99
C ASN A 438 45.12 -2.52 -12.53
N GLY A 439 45.36 -1.50 -11.68
CA GLY A 439 45.67 -0.14 -12.08
C GLY A 439 44.51 0.54 -12.83
N LEU A 440 43.29 0.27 -12.42
CA LEU A 440 42.08 0.89 -13.01
C LEU A 440 42.07 2.38 -12.69
N ALA A 441 41.67 3.21 -13.66
CA ALA A 441 41.62 4.67 -13.50
C ALA A 441 40.20 5.21 -13.78
N GLY A 442 39.80 6.23 -13.04
CA GLY A 442 38.56 6.97 -13.25
C GLY A 442 37.33 6.08 -13.12
N ASP A 443 36.39 6.23 -14.06
CA ASP A 443 35.13 5.51 -14.08
C ASP A 443 35.24 3.99 -14.36
N LYS A 444 36.44 3.50 -14.70
CA LYS A 444 36.69 2.06 -14.82
C LYS A 444 36.68 1.37 -13.45
N ILE A 445 36.92 2.11 -12.35
CA ILE A 445 36.78 1.58 -11.00
C ILE A 445 35.30 1.48 -10.67
N PRO A 446 34.78 0.31 -10.25
CA PRO A 446 33.39 0.16 -9.85
C PRO A 446 33.00 1.20 -8.78
N LEU A 447 31.81 1.80 -8.92
CA LEU A 447 31.34 2.83 -7.98
C LEU A 447 31.34 2.33 -6.53
N SER A 448 30.97 1.07 -6.30
CA SER A 448 30.97 0.43 -4.97
C SER A 448 32.39 0.40 -4.36
N ALA A 449 33.40 0.12 -5.15
CA ALA A 449 34.80 0.13 -4.71
C ALA A 449 35.29 1.56 -4.41
N ARG A 450 34.92 2.55 -5.26
CA ARG A 450 35.25 3.97 -5.02
C ARG A 450 34.63 4.48 -3.70
N ILE A 451 33.39 4.10 -3.40
CA ILE A 451 32.70 4.45 -2.14
C ILE A 451 33.41 3.79 -0.95
N SER A 452 33.67 2.47 -1.05
CA SER A 452 34.30 1.72 0.04
C SER A 452 35.72 2.19 0.33
N ALA A 453 36.50 2.61 -0.69
CA ALA A 453 37.81 3.17 -0.51
C ALA A 453 37.81 4.46 0.35
N ILE A 454 36.82 5.34 0.14
CA ILE A 454 36.67 6.55 0.97
C ILE A 454 36.34 6.18 2.41
N ALA A 455 35.37 5.22 2.58
CA ALA A 455 34.94 4.77 3.89
C ALA A 455 36.10 4.15 4.68
N ASP A 456 36.88 3.28 4.05
CA ASP A 456 38.01 2.60 4.66
C ASP A 456 39.12 3.60 5.06
N VAL A 457 39.52 4.49 4.15
CA VAL A 457 40.56 5.50 4.45
C VAL A 457 40.11 6.46 5.55
N TYR A 458 38.82 6.88 5.55
CA TYR A 458 38.31 7.74 6.61
C TYR A 458 38.37 7.04 7.97
N ASP A 459 37.94 5.78 8.05
CA ASP A 459 38.01 4.98 9.28
C ASP A 459 39.47 4.75 9.71
N ALA A 460 40.34 4.43 8.77
CA ALA A 460 41.79 4.24 9.04
C ALA A 460 42.48 5.49 9.59
N LEU A 461 42.06 6.67 9.18
CA LEU A 461 42.61 7.95 9.68
C LEU A 461 42.04 8.30 11.06
N THR A 462 40.73 8.10 11.29
CA THR A 462 40.04 8.54 12.49
C THR A 462 40.02 7.50 13.62
N SER A 463 40.43 6.26 13.34
CA SER A 463 40.46 5.18 14.34
C SER A 463 41.86 5.01 14.97
N GLN A 464 41.89 4.59 16.24
CA GLN A 464 43.11 4.25 16.96
C GLN A 464 43.71 2.99 16.33
N ARG A 465 45.01 3.05 15.94
CA ARG A 465 45.79 1.90 15.49
C ARG A 465 46.99 1.68 16.43
N PRO A 466 47.54 0.49 16.52
CA PRO A 466 48.63 0.19 17.47
C PRO A 466 49.83 1.16 17.36
N TYR A 467 50.06 1.70 16.16
CA TYR A 467 51.25 2.54 15.85
C TYR A 467 50.89 3.97 15.46
N LYS A 468 49.61 4.39 15.48
CA LYS A 468 49.19 5.71 15.02
C LYS A 468 48.07 6.26 15.88
N LYS A 469 48.22 7.48 16.41
CA LYS A 469 47.12 8.19 17.06
C LYS A 469 46.06 8.53 16.04
N PRO A 470 44.76 8.46 16.40
CA PRO A 470 43.69 8.88 15.51
C PRO A 470 43.80 10.36 15.18
N TRP A 471 43.52 10.68 13.94
CA TRP A 471 43.45 12.06 13.50
C TRP A 471 42.11 12.66 13.94
N HIS A 472 42.11 13.99 14.10
CA HIS A 472 40.85 14.69 14.27
C HIS A 472 40.01 14.60 12.97
N HIS A 473 38.72 14.63 13.12
CA HIS A 473 37.78 14.55 11.97
C HIS A 473 38.15 15.54 10.86
N ASP A 474 38.33 16.82 11.21
CA ASP A 474 38.64 17.89 10.26
C ASP A 474 39.94 17.66 9.51
N GLU A 475 40.93 17.08 10.18
CA GLU A 475 42.23 16.73 9.57
C GLU A 475 42.09 15.59 8.57
N ALA A 476 41.28 14.54 8.93
CA ALA A 476 41.03 13.42 8.05
C ALA A 476 40.21 13.86 6.80
N ILE A 477 39.17 14.67 6.97
CA ILE A 477 38.38 15.23 5.87
C ILE A 477 39.27 16.12 4.95
N LYS A 478 40.12 16.95 5.52
CA LYS A 478 41.05 17.80 4.75
C LYS A 478 41.99 16.97 3.90
N GLU A 479 42.58 15.89 4.47
CA GLU A 479 43.46 14.98 3.74
C GLU A 479 42.75 14.27 2.61
N ILE A 480 41.56 13.68 2.88
CA ILE A 480 40.77 12.97 1.86
C ILE A 480 40.41 13.94 0.72
N ARG A 481 40.01 15.17 1.05
CA ARG A 481 39.70 16.20 0.06
C ARG A 481 40.92 16.58 -0.80
N ALA A 482 42.12 16.66 -0.21
CA ALA A 482 43.33 16.95 -0.94
C ALA A 482 43.71 15.86 -1.96
N GLN A 483 43.18 14.63 -1.78
CA GLN A 483 43.40 13.50 -2.67
C GLN A 483 42.34 13.37 -3.78
N ALA A 484 41.42 14.34 -3.94
CA ALA A 484 40.46 14.38 -5.03
C ALA A 484 41.15 14.38 -6.40
N GLY A 485 40.73 13.49 -7.29
CA GLY A 485 41.31 13.32 -8.62
C GLY A 485 42.64 12.54 -8.63
N VAL A 486 43.20 12.21 -7.46
CA VAL A 486 44.41 11.38 -7.30
C VAL A 486 44.03 10.01 -6.75
N ALA A 487 43.62 9.92 -5.49
CA ALA A 487 43.19 8.70 -4.88
C ALA A 487 41.66 8.48 -5.06
N PHE A 488 40.90 9.54 -4.99
CA PHE A 488 39.44 9.47 -4.90
C PHE A 488 38.72 10.17 -6.07
N ASP A 489 37.55 9.66 -6.40
CA ASP A 489 36.64 10.26 -7.34
C ASP A 489 36.22 11.67 -6.86
N PRO A 490 36.46 12.74 -7.65
CA PRO A 490 36.10 14.10 -7.28
C PRO A 490 34.63 14.28 -6.96
N VAL A 491 33.73 13.57 -7.67
CA VAL A 491 32.29 13.63 -7.44
C VAL A 491 31.94 13.04 -6.07
N LEU A 492 32.59 11.95 -5.68
CA LEU A 492 32.42 11.36 -4.35
C LEU A 492 32.94 12.24 -3.23
N ILE A 493 34.00 13.00 -3.49
CA ILE A 493 34.51 13.97 -2.52
C ILE A 493 33.48 15.08 -2.28
N ASP A 494 32.83 15.60 -3.31
CA ASP A 494 31.72 16.58 -3.16
C ASP A 494 30.55 15.99 -2.37
N ILE A 495 30.23 14.72 -2.60
CA ILE A 495 29.22 14.00 -1.82
C ILE A 495 29.65 13.89 -0.34
N LEU A 496 30.87 13.43 -0.08
CA LEU A 496 31.42 13.31 1.27
C LEU A 496 31.33 14.65 2.03
N MET A 497 31.74 15.75 1.39
CA MET A 497 31.69 17.09 1.99
C MET A 497 30.29 17.51 2.41
N SER A 498 29.26 17.04 1.70
CA SER A 498 27.87 17.36 2.03
C SER A 498 27.34 16.57 3.23
N VAL A 499 27.96 15.43 3.55
CA VAL A 499 27.52 14.52 4.64
C VAL A 499 28.59 14.37 5.74
N GLU A 500 29.64 15.19 5.76
CA GLU A 500 30.76 15.07 6.68
C GLU A 500 30.34 15.00 8.16
N LYS A 501 29.36 15.80 8.58
CA LYS A 501 28.82 15.76 9.94
C LYS A 501 28.18 14.43 10.29
N LYS A 502 27.45 13.83 9.33
CA LYS A 502 26.83 12.50 9.52
C LYS A 502 27.89 11.41 9.61
N MET A 503 29.01 11.54 8.87
CA MET A 503 30.17 10.65 9.02
C MET A 503 30.72 10.69 10.45
N LEU A 504 30.86 11.88 11.02
CA LEU A 504 31.31 12.06 12.39
C LEU A 504 30.31 11.46 13.40
N ASP A 505 29.03 11.64 13.19
CA ASP A 505 27.96 11.03 14.04
C ASP A 505 28.04 9.51 14.04
N ILE A 506 28.29 8.89 12.87
CA ILE A 506 28.51 7.44 12.76
C ILE A 506 29.77 7.02 13.54
N HIS A 507 30.86 7.75 13.40
CA HIS A 507 32.09 7.47 14.13
C HIS A 507 31.87 7.41 15.65
N TYR A 508 31.13 8.36 16.22
CA TYR A 508 30.84 8.38 17.67
C TYR A 508 29.78 7.35 18.10
N ARG A 509 28.92 6.90 17.20
CA ARG A 509 27.91 5.86 17.49
C ARG A 509 28.54 4.49 17.74
N PHE A 510 29.68 4.22 17.14
CA PHE A 510 30.44 2.97 17.28
C PHE A 510 31.83 3.25 17.84
N PRO A 511 31.92 3.65 19.12
CA PRO A 511 33.22 3.88 19.78
C PRO A 511 33.92 2.54 19.94
N LYS A 512 35.28 2.61 20.02
CA LYS A 512 36.17 1.45 20.24
C LYS A 512 35.93 0.77 21.59
#